data_6fe6e818311b1e1ca24c34218d1e206e
#
_entry.id   6fe6e818311b1e1ca24c34218d1e206e
#
_cell.length_a   1.000
_cell.length_b   1.000
_cell.length_c   1.000
_cell.angle_alpha   90.00
_cell.angle_beta   90.00
_cell.angle_gamma   90.00
#
_symmetry.space_group_name_H-M   'P 1'
#
loop_
_entity.id
_entity.type
_entity.pdbx_description
1 polymer ?
#
loop_
_entity_poly.entity_id
_entity_poly.type
_entity_poly.pdbx_seq_one_letter_code
_entity_poly.pdbx_strand_id
1 'polypeptide(L)'
;TTKIIIDSRGILVIGKKAGFITIGLDVLKTVISIWVPFFILTLFPLSTYLLPTTIIPLEVYYYLGGIGAAIGHCYPIFSGFKGGKAMSVFSGFVFATNPVLSVLGLSCFLGIFFWKKYVSLASITAPFIVFLLSLLIAVFPVLNCTAYFFHPAIRMIQSSYIYSIYLLVIAIYVIIRHIPNIKRLLNHTEPYTHFKKTPSIKESASENK
;
A
#
# COMPACT_ATOMS: atom_id res chain seq x y z
N THR A 1 23.60 -21.15 3.33
CA THR A 1 24.24 -19.81 3.34
C THR A 1 23.58 -19.00 2.24
N THR A 2 22.69 -18.09 2.64
CA THR A 2 21.98 -17.20 1.70
C THR A 2 22.99 -16.19 1.18
N LYS A 3 23.44 -16.35 -0.07
CA LYS A 3 24.32 -15.38 -0.71
C LYS A 3 23.54 -14.08 -0.91
N ILE A 4 23.91 -13.04 -0.17
CA ILE A 4 23.41 -11.68 -0.38
C ILE A 4 24.13 -11.15 -1.62
N ILE A 5 23.42 -11.07 -2.74
CA ILE A 5 23.96 -10.48 -3.97
C ILE A 5 23.56 -9.00 -3.94
N ILE A 6 24.51 -8.13 -3.69
CA ILE A 6 24.34 -6.68 -3.86
C ILE A 6 24.55 -6.39 -5.33
N ASP A 7 23.46 -6.09 -6.06
CA ASP A 7 23.56 -5.56 -7.42
C ASP A 7 24.19 -4.16 -7.37
N SER A 8 24.92 -3.79 -8.42
CA SER A 8 25.57 -2.47 -8.62
C SER A 8 24.65 -1.26 -8.42
N ARG A 9 23.34 -1.51 -8.25
CA ARG A 9 22.28 -0.53 -7.96
C ARG A 9 21.83 -0.51 -6.50
N GLY A 10 22.53 -1.19 -5.59
CA GLY A 10 22.20 -1.22 -4.16
C GLY A 10 20.89 -1.95 -3.81
N ILE A 11 20.35 -2.74 -4.72
CA ILE A 11 19.14 -3.54 -4.48
C ILE A 11 19.58 -4.84 -3.83
N LEU A 12 19.22 -5.01 -2.55
CA LEU A 12 19.32 -6.30 -1.86
C LEU A 12 18.29 -7.23 -2.51
N VAL A 13 18.71 -8.14 -3.38
CA VAL A 13 17.82 -9.17 -3.93
C VAL A 13 17.66 -10.27 -2.89
N ILE A 14 16.85 -10.00 -1.90
CA ILE A 14 16.33 -10.99 -0.98
C ILE A 14 15.36 -11.83 -1.82
N GLY A 15 15.53 -13.16 -1.89
CA GLY A 15 14.76 -14.04 -2.79
C GLY A 15 13.23 -13.82 -2.68
N LYS A 16 12.48 -14.25 -3.70
CA LYS A 16 11.03 -14.02 -3.85
C LYS A 16 10.21 -14.25 -2.56
N LYS A 17 10.52 -15.29 -1.78
CA LYS A 17 9.85 -15.61 -0.51
C LYS A 17 10.01 -14.48 0.51
N ALA A 18 11.20 -13.95 0.70
CA ALA A 18 11.46 -12.88 1.64
C ALA A 18 10.79 -11.56 1.19
N GLY A 19 10.72 -11.30 -0.13
CA GLY A 19 9.99 -10.15 -0.66
C GLY A 19 8.50 -10.20 -0.33
N PHE A 20 7.85 -11.36 -0.49
CA PHE A 20 6.44 -11.54 -0.12
C PHE A 20 6.22 -11.40 1.40
N ILE A 21 7.12 -11.94 2.22
CA ILE A 21 7.05 -11.79 3.68
C ILE A 21 7.15 -10.32 4.06
N THR A 22 8.07 -9.57 3.47
CA THR A 22 8.23 -8.13 3.74
C THR A 22 6.98 -7.35 3.38
N ILE A 23 6.37 -7.61 2.21
CA ILE A 23 5.10 -6.98 1.81
C ILE A 23 4.00 -7.34 2.82
N GLY A 24 3.89 -8.60 3.22
CA GLY A 24 2.91 -9.05 4.21
C GLY A 24 3.08 -8.35 5.57
N LEU A 25 4.31 -8.19 6.05
CA LEU A 25 4.61 -7.47 7.28
C LEU A 25 4.31 -5.96 7.16
N ASP A 26 4.55 -5.37 5.99
CA ASP A 26 4.20 -3.96 5.72
C ASP A 26 2.69 -3.74 5.73
N VAL A 27 1.93 -4.65 5.13
CA VAL A 27 0.46 -4.63 5.19
C VAL A 27 -0.01 -4.81 6.63
N LEU A 28 0.51 -5.80 7.34
CA LEU A 28 0.13 -6.12 8.72
C LEU A 28 0.39 -4.94 9.68
N LYS A 29 1.56 -4.31 9.63
CA LYS A 29 1.84 -3.15 10.49
C LYS A 29 0.89 -2.00 10.22
N THR A 30 0.46 -1.81 8.96
CA THR A 30 -0.49 -0.77 8.60
C THR A 30 -1.89 -1.09 9.12
N VAL A 31 -2.32 -2.34 9.00
CA VAL A 31 -3.59 -2.82 9.58
C VAL A 31 -3.59 -2.58 11.09
N ILE A 32 -2.53 -2.96 11.79
CA ILE A 32 -2.38 -2.75 13.24
C ILE A 32 -2.43 -1.26 13.59
N SER A 33 -1.74 -0.40 12.83
CA SER A 33 -1.70 1.05 13.09
C SER A 33 -3.05 1.75 12.92
N ILE A 34 -4.00 1.13 12.20
CA ILE A 34 -5.36 1.63 12.02
C ILE A 34 -6.31 0.98 13.03
N TRP A 35 -6.24 -0.34 13.17
CA TRP A 35 -7.21 -1.10 13.97
C TRP A 35 -6.99 -0.96 15.48
N VAL A 36 -5.74 -0.83 15.94
CA VAL A 36 -5.47 -0.62 17.37
C VAL A 36 -6.07 0.71 17.85
N PRO A 37 -5.82 1.88 17.23
CA PRO A 37 -6.52 3.11 17.58
C PRO A 37 -8.05 3.00 17.46
N PHE A 38 -8.54 2.34 16.40
CA PHE A 38 -9.97 2.12 16.23
C PHE A 38 -10.59 1.39 17.43
N PHE A 39 -10.02 0.25 17.83
CA PHE A 39 -10.55 -0.51 18.97
C PHE A 39 -10.43 0.24 20.30
N ILE A 40 -9.31 0.92 20.51
CA ILE A 40 -9.13 1.75 21.72
C ILE A 40 -10.18 2.85 21.78
N LEU A 41 -10.42 3.55 20.68
CA LEU A 41 -11.35 4.68 20.64
C LEU A 41 -12.82 4.25 20.64
N THR A 42 -13.14 3.04 20.20
CA THR A 42 -14.53 2.55 20.15
C THR A 42 -14.94 1.74 21.37
N LEU A 43 -14.03 0.94 21.94
CA LEU A 43 -14.32 0.08 23.08
C LEU A 43 -14.18 0.81 24.44
N PHE A 44 -13.30 1.79 24.51
CA PHE A 44 -13.11 2.57 25.72
C PHE A 44 -13.80 3.94 25.56
N PRO A 45 -14.59 4.42 26.55
CA PRO A 45 -15.25 5.74 26.50
C PRO A 45 -14.25 6.90 26.54
N LEU A 46 -12.98 6.62 26.37
CA LEU A 46 -11.88 7.58 26.34
C LEU A 46 -12.07 8.63 25.23
N SER A 47 -12.67 8.24 24.10
CA SER A 47 -13.00 9.16 23.00
C SER A 47 -13.97 10.26 23.42
N THR A 48 -14.91 9.97 24.32
CA THR A 48 -15.91 10.92 24.80
C THR A 48 -15.28 12.02 25.66
N TYR A 49 -14.22 11.69 26.40
CA TYR A 49 -13.58 12.62 27.34
C TYR A 49 -12.34 13.32 26.78
N LEU A 50 -11.61 12.68 25.87
CA LEU A 50 -10.31 13.19 25.40
C LEU A 50 -10.34 13.78 24.00
N LEU A 51 -11.35 13.45 23.18
CA LEU A 51 -11.37 13.86 21.78
C LEU A 51 -12.61 14.73 21.50
N PRO A 52 -12.46 15.84 20.76
CA PRO A 52 -13.57 16.67 20.34
C PRO A 52 -14.35 16.00 19.18
N THR A 53 -14.93 14.82 19.43
CA THR A 53 -15.68 14.02 18.45
C THR A 53 -16.93 14.70 17.94
N THR A 54 -17.40 15.74 18.61
CA THR A 54 -18.50 16.62 18.14
C THR A 54 -18.11 17.45 16.93
N ILE A 55 -16.81 17.73 16.76
CA ILE A 55 -16.28 18.57 15.67
C ILE A 55 -15.56 17.69 14.62
N ILE A 56 -14.79 16.70 15.08
CA ILE A 56 -13.95 15.86 14.23
C ILE A 56 -14.48 14.43 14.26
N PRO A 57 -14.87 13.87 13.11
CA PRO A 57 -15.30 12.47 13.02
C PRO A 57 -14.24 11.51 13.54
N LEU A 58 -14.66 10.45 14.21
CA LEU A 58 -13.76 9.47 14.85
C LEU A 58 -12.82 8.79 13.85
N GLU A 59 -13.26 8.61 12.60
CA GLU A 59 -12.43 8.02 11.53
C GLU A 59 -11.17 8.81 11.23
N VAL A 60 -11.15 10.12 11.43
CA VAL A 60 -9.95 10.95 11.25
C VAL A 60 -8.81 10.48 12.13
N TYR A 61 -9.11 10.12 13.37
CA TYR A 61 -8.07 9.73 14.35
C TYR A 61 -7.39 8.41 13.99
N TYR A 62 -8.13 7.37 13.60
CA TYR A 62 -7.49 6.10 13.25
C TYR A 62 -6.91 6.07 11.83
N TYR A 63 -7.41 6.90 10.90
CA TYR A 63 -6.76 7.08 9.59
C TYR A 63 -5.40 7.77 9.70
N LEU A 64 -5.19 8.65 10.70
CA LEU A 64 -3.88 9.21 10.99
C LEU A 64 -2.84 8.13 11.32
N GLY A 65 -3.26 7.03 11.94
CA GLY A 65 -2.40 5.85 12.14
C GLY A 65 -1.85 5.30 10.83
N GLY A 66 -2.68 5.24 9.79
CA GLY A 66 -2.26 4.81 8.44
C GLY A 66 -1.26 5.77 7.79
N ILE A 67 -1.46 7.10 7.94
CA ILE A 67 -0.49 8.10 7.47
C ILE A 67 0.83 7.96 8.24
N GLY A 68 0.77 7.81 9.56
CA GLY A 68 1.94 7.57 10.41
C GLY A 68 2.72 6.33 9.98
N ALA A 69 2.01 5.23 9.64
CA ALA A 69 2.62 4.02 9.10
C ALA A 69 3.32 4.27 7.74
N ALA A 70 2.74 5.11 6.86
CA ALA A 70 3.35 5.46 5.58
C ALA A 70 4.64 6.26 5.76
N ILE A 71 4.62 7.25 6.65
CA ILE A 71 5.80 8.06 6.98
C ILE A 71 6.88 7.17 7.60
N GLY A 72 6.54 6.36 8.62
CA GLY A 72 7.47 5.47 9.29
C GLY A 72 8.04 4.38 8.38
N HIS A 73 7.28 3.91 7.37
CA HIS A 73 7.80 2.98 6.37
C HIS A 73 8.83 3.64 5.45
N CYS A 74 8.62 4.90 5.09
CA CYS A 74 9.54 5.62 4.19
C CYS A 74 10.77 6.17 4.89
N TYR A 75 10.64 6.46 6.19
CA TYR A 75 11.71 7.05 7.02
C TYR A 75 11.89 6.25 8.33
N PRO A 76 12.25 4.95 8.23
CA PRO A 76 12.44 4.13 9.43
C PRO A 76 13.69 4.58 10.19
N ILE A 77 13.52 4.87 11.48
CA ILE A 77 14.59 5.35 12.38
C ILE A 77 15.74 4.34 12.43
N PHE A 78 15.43 3.05 12.58
CA PHE A 78 16.41 1.97 12.68
C PHE A 78 17.19 1.66 11.40
N SER A 79 16.79 2.24 10.24
CA SER A 79 17.47 2.06 8.95
C SER A 79 18.07 3.37 8.44
N GLY A 80 18.40 4.31 9.33
CA GLY A 80 18.97 5.60 8.97
C GLY A 80 18.07 6.41 8.04
N PHE A 81 16.76 6.35 8.24
CA PHE A 81 15.74 7.05 7.45
C PHE A 81 15.68 6.67 5.96
N LYS A 82 16.25 5.51 5.59
CA LYS A 82 16.23 4.98 4.22
C LYS A 82 15.23 3.83 4.14
N GLY A 83 13.99 4.12 3.79
CA GLY A 83 12.89 3.15 3.71
C GLY A 83 12.31 2.96 2.31
N GLY A 84 11.14 2.33 2.26
CA GLY A 84 10.42 1.99 1.04
C GLY A 84 9.69 3.17 0.39
N LYS A 85 8.72 2.85 -0.49
CA LYS A 85 7.95 3.80 -1.29
C LYS A 85 6.47 3.86 -0.90
N ALA A 86 6.11 3.29 0.23
CA ALA A 86 4.78 3.25 0.81
C ALA A 86 3.70 2.52 -0.01
N MET A 87 4.02 1.80 -1.10
CA MET A 87 3.01 1.09 -1.88
C MET A 87 2.37 -0.06 -1.11
N SER A 88 3.16 -0.87 -0.39
CA SER A 88 2.66 -1.92 0.50
C SER A 88 1.81 -1.37 1.66
N VAL A 89 2.21 -0.20 2.18
CA VAL A 89 1.45 0.51 3.21
C VAL A 89 0.13 1.06 2.66
N PHE A 90 0.14 1.64 1.46
CA PHE A 90 -1.09 2.05 0.77
C PHE A 90 -2.06 0.86 0.62
N SER A 91 -1.55 -0.28 0.13
CA SER A 91 -2.35 -1.50 0.01
C SER A 91 -2.89 -1.97 1.37
N GLY A 92 -2.08 -1.90 2.42
CA GLY A 92 -2.49 -2.21 3.79
C GLY A 92 -3.56 -1.26 4.33
N PHE A 93 -3.44 0.05 4.03
CA PHE A 93 -4.44 1.05 4.40
C PHE A 93 -5.80 0.75 3.76
N VAL A 94 -5.82 0.52 2.45
CA VAL A 94 -7.06 0.19 1.72
C VAL A 94 -7.64 -1.13 2.20
N PHE A 95 -6.80 -2.15 2.43
CA PHE A 95 -7.24 -3.45 2.93
C PHE A 95 -7.86 -3.36 4.33
N ALA A 96 -7.27 -2.58 5.24
CA ALA A 96 -7.75 -2.39 6.59
C ALA A 96 -9.09 -1.61 6.66
N THR A 97 -9.34 -0.75 5.67
CA THR A 97 -10.46 0.20 5.70
C THR A 97 -11.58 -0.14 4.74
N ASN A 98 -11.27 -0.67 3.56
CA ASN A 98 -12.24 -1.06 2.56
C ASN A 98 -11.75 -2.27 1.74
N PRO A 99 -12.10 -3.52 2.15
CA PRO A 99 -11.67 -4.73 1.45
C PRO A 99 -12.10 -4.79 -0.02
N VAL A 100 -13.25 -4.24 -0.37
CA VAL A 100 -13.75 -4.22 -1.76
C VAL A 100 -12.86 -3.35 -2.64
N LEU A 101 -12.57 -2.12 -2.20
CA LEU A 101 -11.62 -1.25 -2.89
C LEU A 101 -10.20 -1.86 -2.94
N SER A 102 -9.82 -2.64 -1.91
CA SER A 102 -8.54 -3.34 -1.91
C SER A 102 -8.46 -4.38 -3.02
N VAL A 103 -9.51 -5.19 -3.21
CA VAL A 103 -9.57 -6.17 -4.31
C VAL A 103 -9.54 -5.47 -5.66
N LEU A 104 -10.32 -4.40 -5.84
CA LEU A 104 -10.32 -3.62 -7.08
C LEU A 104 -8.95 -2.97 -7.34
N GLY A 105 -8.33 -2.39 -6.31
CA GLY A 105 -7.00 -1.79 -6.41
C GLY A 105 -5.92 -2.81 -6.76
N LEU A 106 -5.95 -4.00 -6.13
CA LEU A 106 -5.05 -5.10 -6.46
C LEU A 106 -5.27 -5.58 -7.90
N SER A 107 -6.50 -5.71 -8.35
CA SER A 107 -6.83 -6.10 -9.72
C SER A 107 -6.32 -5.07 -10.73
N CYS A 108 -6.49 -3.78 -10.47
CA CYS A 108 -5.93 -2.71 -11.29
C CYS A 108 -4.39 -2.76 -11.32
N PHE A 109 -3.76 -2.94 -10.16
CA PHE A 109 -2.30 -3.07 -10.06
C PHE A 109 -1.79 -4.24 -10.90
N LEU A 110 -2.37 -5.43 -10.71
CA LEU A 110 -1.99 -6.63 -11.45
C LEU A 110 -2.28 -6.49 -12.94
N GLY A 111 -3.43 -5.94 -13.33
CA GLY A 111 -3.79 -5.69 -14.74
C GLY A 111 -2.75 -4.81 -15.45
N ILE A 112 -2.39 -3.67 -14.85
CA ILE A 112 -1.38 -2.76 -15.40
C ILE A 112 0.00 -3.43 -15.41
N PHE A 113 0.35 -4.15 -14.35
CA PHE A 113 1.61 -4.86 -14.24
C PHE A 113 1.75 -5.95 -15.32
N PHE A 114 0.75 -6.80 -15.52
CA PHE A 114 0.80 -7.83 -16.55
C PHE A 114 0.77 -7.26 -17.96
N TRP A 115 0.04 -6.15 -18.17
CA TRP A 115 -0.01 -5.48 -19.49
C TRP A 115 1.31 -4.81 -19.84
N LYS A 116 1.84 -3.95 -18.98
CA LYS A 116 3.01 -3.11 -19.24
C LYS A 116 4.31 -3.68 -18.68
N LYS A 117 4.27 -4.65 -17.76
CA LYS A 117 5.41 -5.31 -17.10
C LYS A 117 6.35 -4.37 -16.32
N TYR A 118 5.89 -3.15 -16.00
CA TYR A 118 6.57 -2.19 -15.14
C TYR A 118 5.87 -2.11 -13.79
N VAL A 119 6.55 -2.60 -12.73
CA VAL A 119 6.04 -2.52 -11.36
C VAL A 119 5.82 -1.06 -10.95
N SER A 120 6.76 -0.18 -11.32
CA SER A 120 6.69 1.24 -10.96
C SER A 120 5.47 1.94 -11.57
N LEU A 121 5.11 1.62 -12.81
CA LEU A 121 3.93 2.17 -13.46
C LEU A 121 2.65 1.72 -12.73
N ALA A 122 2.53 0.44 -12.42
CA ALA A 122 1.41 -0.09 -11.67
C ALA A 122 1.31 0.54 -10.26
N SER A 123 2.47 0.76 -9.59
CA SER A 123 2.53 1.37 -8.26
C SER A 123 2.14 2.86 -8.24
N ILE A 124 2.30 3.57 -9.34
CA ILE A 124 1.92 4.98 -9.45
C ILE A 124 0.44 5.13 -9.81
N THR A 125 -0.03 4.30 -10.76
CA THR A 125 -1.39 4.43 -11.31
C THR A 125 -2.46 3.80 -10.43
N ALA A 126 -2.20 2.65 -9.80
CA ALA A 126 -3.20 1.96 -8.98
C ALA A 126 -3.69 2.79 -7.78
N PRO A 127 -2.85 3.47 -6.97
CA PRO A 127 -3.33 4.33 -5.90
C PRO A 127 -4.24 5.46 -6.36
N PHE A 128 -3.92 6.06 -7.51
CA PHE A 128 -4.74 7.12 -8.07
C PHE A 128 -6.11 6.62 -8.55
N ILE A 129 -6.14 5.44 -9.18
CA ILE A 129 -7.40 4.79 -9.58
C ILE A 129 -8.25 4.46 -8.34
N VAL A 130 -7.64 3.91 -7.28
CA VAL A 130 -8.35 3.60 -6.03
C VAL A 130 -8.92 4.86 -5.39
N PHE A 131 -8.19 5.97 -5.40
CA PHE A 131 -8.70 7.28 -4.96
C PHE A 131 -9.93 7.69 -5.77
N LEU A 132 -9.85 7.64 -7.11
CA LEU A 132 -10.99 8.01 -7.98
C LEU A 132 -12.20 7.11 -7.75
N LEU A 133 -11.99 5.80 -7.57
CA LEU A 133 -13.07 4.86 -7.25
C LEU A 133 -13.71 5.18 -5.88
N SER A 134 -12.89 5.51 -4.88
CA SER A 134 -13.42 5.89 -3.56
C SER A 134 -14.24 7.17 -3.62
N LEU A 135 -13.79 8.15 -4.40
CA LEU A 135 -14.51 9.40 -4.61
C LEU A 135 -15.83 9.16 -5.35
N LEU A 136 -15.83 8.33 -6.38
CA LEU A 136 -17.02 7.93 -7.10
C LEU A 136 -18.06 7.28 -6.17
N ILE A 137 -17.62 6.36 -5.30
CA ILE A 137 -18.49 5.72 -4.31
C ILE A 137 -19.01 6.73 -3.29
N ALA A 138 -18.21 7.71 -2.90
CA ALA A 138 -18.64 8.77 -1.97
C ALA A 138 -19.67 9.72 -2.57
N VAL A 139 -19.54 10.03 -3.87
CA VAL A 139 -20.48 10.90 -4.61
C VAL A 139 -21.81 10.20 -4.89
N PHE A 140 -21.78 8.90 -5.18
CA PHE A 140 -22.98 8.11 -5.49
C PHE A 140 -23.32 7.13 -4.36
N PRO A 141 -24.18 7.54 -3.38
CA PRO A 141 -24.51 6.71 -2.22
C PRO A 141 -25.08 5.34 -2.56
N VAL A 142 -25.70 5.18 -3.74
CA VAL A 142 -26.20 3.88 -4.22
C VAL A 142 -25.09 2.85 -4.40
N LEU A 143 -23.85 3.30 -4.66
CA LEU A 143 -22.68 2.44 -4.77
C LEU A 143 -22.11 2.05 -3.40
N ASN A 144 -22.54 2.71 -2.33
CA ASN A 144 -22.14 2.45 -0.95
C ASN A 144 -22.77 1.18 -0.35
N CYS A 145 -23.48 0.37 -1.16
CA CYS A 145 -24.06 -0.91 -0.72
C CYS A 145 -23.00 -1.90 -0.20
N THR A 146 -21.73 -1.68 -0.52
CA THR A 146 -20.60 -2.44 0.03
C THR A 146 -20.38 -2.24 1.53
N ALA A 147 -20.92 -1.14 2.10
CA ALA A 147 -20.82 -0.86 3.54
C ALA A 147 -21.64 -1.83 4.42
N TYR A 148 -22.65 -2.47 3.85
CA TYR A 148 -23.55 -3.36 4.58
C TYR A 148 -23.09 -4.83 4.62
N PHE A 149 -22.05 -5.19 3.89
CA PHE A 149 -21.58 -6.60 3.82
C PHE A 149 -20.79 -7.04 5.07
N PHE A 150 -20.20 -6.11 5.80
CA PHE A 150 -19.52 -6.33 7.06
C PHE A 150 -20.27 -5.59 8.18
N HIS A 151 -20.49 -6.28 9.29
CA HIS A 151 -21.27 -5.88 10.46
C HIS A 151 -21.36 -4.36 10.72
N PRO A 152 -22.56 -3.81 11.08
CA PRO A 152 -22.77 -2.36 11.30
C PRO A 152 -21.86 -1.72 12.35
N ALA A 153 -21.23 -2.53 13.24
CA ALA A 153 -20.24 -2.05 14.21
C ALA A 153 -18.89 -1.67 13.58
N ILE A 154 -18.61 -2.14 12.36
CA ILE A 154 -17.38 -1.83 11.64
C ILE A 154 -17.71 -0.76 10.59
N ARG A 155 -17.95 0.47 11.05
CA ARG A 155 -18.15 1.63 10.17
C ARG A 155 -16.93 2.01 9.33
N MET A 156 -15.88 1.18 9.35
CA MET A 156 -14.64 1.38 8.60
C MET A 156 -14.79 1.24 7.08
N ILE A 157 -15.93 0.75 6.59
CA ILE A 157 -16.11 0.40 5.17
C ILE A 157 -16.89 1.50 4.42
N GLN A 158 -17.17 2.63 5.05
CA GLN A 158 -17.83 3.73 4.35
C GLN A 158 -16.82 4.53 3.52
N SER A 159 -17.00 4.52 2.20
CA SER A 159 -16.39 5.53 1.35
C SER A 159 -17.04 6.87 1.67
N SER A 160 -16.33 7.70 2.42
CA SER A 160 -16.70 9.08 2.72
C SER A 160 -15.73 10.02 1.99
N TYR A 161 -16.10 11.28 1.84
CA TYR A 161 -15.17 12.31 1.32
C TYR A 161 -13.90 12.38 2.17
N ILE A 162 -14.02 12.21 3.49
CA ILE A 162 -12.89 12.16 4.42
C ILE A 162 -11.95 10.99 4.05
N TYR A 163 -12.50 9.79 3.83
CA TYR A 163 -11.73 8.64 3.42
C TYR A 163 -11.02 8.87 2.07
N SER A 164 -11.72 9.45 1.09
CA SER A 164 -11.14 9.77 -0.21
C SER A 164 -10.00 10.79 -0.11
N ILE A 165 -10.11 11.79 0.79
CA ILE A 165 -9.04 12.75 1.06
C ILE A 165 -7.80 12.02 1.64
N TYR A 166 -7.97 11.09 2.58
CA TYR A 166 -6.86 10.30 3.11
C TYR A 166 -6.19 9.45 2.05
N LEU A 167 -6.96 8.81 1.17
CA LEU A 167 -6.43 8.06 0.04
C LEU A 167 -5.66 8.97 -0.92
N LEU A 168 -6.16 10.16 -1.20
CA LEU A 168 -5.46 11.15 -2.04
C LEU A 168 -4.11 11.54 -1.43
N VAL A 169 -4.09 11.86 -0.13
CA VAL A 169 -2.87 12.24 0.58
C VAL A 169 -1.82 11.13 0.49
N ILE A 170 -2.22 9.87 0.76
CA ILE A 170 -1.28 8.74 0.69
C ILE A 170 -0.88 8.46 -0.76
N ALA A 171 -1.79 8.57 -1.74
CA ALA A 171 -1.49 8.40 -3.16
C ALA A 171 -0.47 9.43 -3.65
N ILE A 172 -0.66 10.71 -3.31
CA ILE A 172 0.31 11.78 -3.61
C ILE A 172 1.67 11.45 -2.98
N TYR A 173 1.67 11.00 -1.74
CA TYR A 173 2.90 10.61 -1.05
C TYR A 173 3.61 9.45 -1.75
N VAL A 174 2.88 8.42 -2.19
CA VAL A 174 3.42 7.31 -3.01
C VAL A 174 4.02 7.85 -4.31
N ILE A 175 3.32 8.75 -5.01
CA ILE A 175 3.80 9.36 -6.27
C ILE A 175 5.13 10.12 -6.03
N ILE A 176 5.20 10.93 -4.98
CA ILE A 176 6.42 11.66 -4.60
C ILE A 176 7.59 10.69 -4.39
N ARG A 177 7.36 9.58 -3.68
CA ARG A 177 8.38 8.54 -3.45
C ARG A 177 8.78 7.78 -4.73
N HIS A 178 7.97 7.86 -5.79
CA HIS A 178 8.23 7.26 -7.09
C HIS A 178 8.80 8.25 -8.13
N ILE A 179 9.09 9.51 -7.79
CA ILE A 179 9.68 10.49 -8.71
C ILE A 179 10.93 9.95 -9.44
N PRO A 180 11.89 9.26 -8.77
CA PRO A 180 13.03 8.69 -9.48
C PRO A 180 12.62 7.60 -10.50
N ASN A 181 11.55 6.84 -10.21
CA ASN A 181 11.03 5.82 -11.13
C ASN A 181 10.31 6.48 -12.32
N ILE A 182 9.56 7.57 -12.08
CA ILE A 182 8.90 8.35 -13.13
C ILE A 182 9.95 8.86 -14.13
N LYS A 183 11.04 9.45 -13.64
CA LYS A 183 12.15 9.89 -14.48
C LYS A 183 12.74 8.75 -15.32
N ARG A 184 12.91 7.55 -14.73
CA ARG A 184 13.40 6.38 -15.48
C ARG A 184 12.38 5.86 -16.50
N LEU A 185 11.09 5.90 -16.17
CA LEU A 185 10.02 5.53 -17.12
C LEU A 185 10.01 6.46 -18.33
N LEU A 186 10.11 7.78 -18.11
CA LEU A 186 10.15 8.77 -19.19
C LEU A 186 11.42 8.62 -20.06
N ASN A 187 12.54 8.27 -19.46
CA ASN A 187 13.82 8.06 -20.19
C ASN A 187 13.96 6.63 -20.72
N HIS A 188 12.92 5.77 -20.65
CA HIS A 188 12.95 4.39 -21.07
C HIS A 188 14.04 3.53 -20.42
N THR A 189 14.50 3.89 -19.20
CA THR A 189 15.54 3.22 -18.44
C THR A 189 15.02 2.46 -17.22
N GLU A 190 13.69 2.41 -17.03
CA GLU A 190 13.10 1.65 -15.92
C GLU A 190 13.22 0.14 -16.16
N PRO A 191 13.62 -0.64 -15.13
CA PRO A 191 13.75 -2.08 -15.27
C PRO A 191 12.43 -2.76 -15.66
N TYR A 192 12.49 -3.52 -16.73
CA TYR A 192 11.37 -4.34 -17.21
C TYR A 192 11.36 -5.69 -16.50
N THR A 193 10.18 -6.14 -16.06
CA THR A 193 10.07 -7.42 -15.36
C THR A 193 10.01 -8.58 -16.36
N HIS A 194 11.08 -9.37 -16.46
CA HIS A 194 11.11 -10.59 -17.24
C HIS A 194 10.58 -11.77 -16.41
N PHE A 195 9.60 -12.48 -16.94
CA PHE A 195 9.08 -13.72 -16.34
C PHE A 195 9.89 -14.96 -16.71
N LYS A 196 11.10 -14.79 -17.32
CA LYS A 196 11.97 -15.94 -17.63
C LYS A 196 12.40 -16.64 -16.34
N LYS A 197 12.26 -17.96 -16.31
CA LYS A 197 12.89 -18.82 -15.30
C LYS A 197 14.40 -18.53 -15.35
N THR A 198 14.99 -18.16 -14.24
CA THR A 198 16.45 -18.16 -14.10
C THR A 198 16.90 -19.59 -14.37
N PRO A 199 17.84 -19.84 -15.31
CA PRO A 199 18.38 -21.18 -15.53
C PRO A 199 18.86 -21.74 -14.19
N SER A 200 18.57 -22.98 -13.90
CA SER A 200 19.08 -23.61 -12.70
C SER A 200 20.60 -23.68 -12.81
N ILE A 201 21.29 -23.51 -11.67
CA ILE A 201 22.77 -23.57 -11.61
C ILE A 201 23.34 -24.89 -12.25
N LYS A 202 22.49 -25.91 -12.42
CA LYS A 202 22.82 -27.15 -13.10
C LYS A 202 22.90 -27.02 -14.64
N GLU A 203 22.17 -26.12 -15.27
CA GLU A 203 22.20 -25.92 -16.73
C GLU A 203 23.43 -25.12 -17.17
N SER A 204 23.87 -24.15 -16.36
CA SER A 204 25.09 -23.38 -16.66
C SER A 204 26.39 -24.15 -16.45
N ALA A 205 26.35 -25.27 -15.71
CA ALA A 205 27.51 -26.16 -15.52
C ALA A 205 27.66 -27.20 -16.65
N SER A 206 26.64 -27.42 -17.47
CA SER A 206 26.67 -28.35 -18.60
C SER A 206 27.10 -27.71 -19.94
N GLU A 207 27.01 -26.36 -20.04
CA GLU A 207 27.47 -25.63 -21.23
C GLU A 207 28.99 -25.31 -21.24
N ASN A 208 29.69 -25.55 -20.12
CA ASN A 208 31.13 -25.33 -19.98
C ASN A 208 31.93 -26.66 -19.92
N LYS A 209 31.39 -27.74 -20.47
CA LYS A 209 32.10 -28.98 -20.77
C LYS A 209 32.01 -29.24 -22.28
#